data_a877f5a86fd102f84dfc8487e79bea71
#
_entry.id   a877f5a86fd102f84dfc8487e79bea71
#
_cell.length_a   1.000
_cell.length_b   1.000
_cell.length_c   1.000
_cell.angle_alpha   90.00
_cell.angle_beta   90.00
_cell.angle_gamma   90.00
#
_symmetry.space_group_name_H-M   'P 1'
#
loop_
_entity.id
_entity.type
_entity.pdbx_description
1 polymer ?
#
loop_
_entity_poly.entity_id
_entity_poly.type
_entity_poly.pdbx_seq_one_letter_code
_entity_poly.pdbx_strand_id
1 'polypeptide(L)'
;LRKCTGLWGLTLLAVSAVAVLLFVFLLRGHFRERIALCKGYKFDKTVVPFVFLGVVLLQMLFIFCTLPFFTVGDITLETVQSFLAEDGIYRVLPLTGQVSEQGVPLRYGILCLPTVYAMLSTIFGIEAQLLVCHVIPVAILGITYMSHCYLSGVLFGEKAYGKRFMFLLAVSLIFLFTDTGIFSNGYGILHSGYLGTTIRNLILVPYLFGATLEKRWWKAVLCILAAACINWTLWGMGICVVILIGMLLLSIAEQKCPRLRNCLQ
;
A
#
# COMPACT_ATOMS: atom_id res chain seq x y z
N LEU A 1 7.20 -28.00 1.22
CA LEU A 1 7.76 -26.68 1.59
C LEU A 1 9.26 -26.73 1.85
N ARG A 2 9.79 -27.74 2.57
CA ARG A 2 11.22 -27.75 2.95
C ARG A 2 12.21 -27.74 1.78
N LYS A 3 11.90 -28.28 0.60
CA LYS A 3 12.85 -28.29 -0.55
C LYS A 3 12.56 -27.22 -1.60
N CYS A 4 11.32 -26.92 -1.91
CA CYS A 4 10.97 -25.89 -2.90
C CYS A 4 10.88 -24.49 -2.29
N THR A 5 10.42 -24.36 -1.03
CA THR A 5 10.44 -23.07 -0.32
C THR A 5 11.82 -22.67 0.14
N GLY A 6 12.76 -23.61 0.37
CA GLY A 6 14.14 -23.24 0.70
C GLY A 6 14.79 -22.36 -0.38
N LEU A 7 14.62 -22.73 -1.66
CA LEU A 7 15.18 -21.96 -2.78
C LEU A 7 14.35 -20.69 -3.08
N TRP A 8 13.02 -20.78 -3.07
CA TRP A 8 12.11 -19.64 -3.22
C TRP A 8 12.17 -18.71 -2.01
N GLY A 9 12.23 -19.26 -0.79
CA GLY A 9 12.40 -18.48 0.42
C GLY A 9 13.73 -17.73 0.44
N LEU A 10 14.82 -18.36 0.01
CA LEU A 10 16.12 -17.71 -0.10
C LEU A 10 16.16 -16.65 -1.21
N THR A 11 15.56 -16.89 -2.37
CA THR A 11 15.47 -15.88 -3.44
C THR A 11 14.58 -14.72 -3.05
N LEU A 12 13.42 -14.96 -2.43
CA LEU A 12 12.55 -13.89 -1.91
C LEU A 12 13.20 -13.13 -0.76
N LEU A 13 13.92 -13.81 0.13
CA LEU A 13 14.71 -13.17 1.21
C LEU A 13 15.83 -12.31 0.62
N ALA A 14 16.55 -12.81 -0.39
CA ALA A 14 17.60 -12.04 -1.08
C ALA A 14 17.02 -10.84 -1.82
N VAL A 15 15.92 -11.01 -2.56
CA VAL A 15 15.24 -9.92 -3.27
C VAL A 15 14.64 -8.91 -2.27
N SER A 16 14.03 -9.37 -1.18
CA SER A 16 13.51 -8.50 -0.12
C SER A 16 14.63 -7.76 0.60
N ALA A 17 15.73 -8.43 0.91
CA ALA A 17 16.90 -7.80 1.53
C ALA A 17 17.52 -6.74 0.60
N VAL A 18 17.67 -7.04 -0.68
CA VAL A 18 18.13 -6.06 -1.69
C VAL A 18 17.14 -4.91 -1.84
N ALA A 19 15.84 -5.19 -1.88
CA ALA A 19 14.81 -4.15 -1.94
C ALA A 19 14.80 -3.27 -0.67
N VAL A 20 14.95 -3.85 0.51
CA VAL A 20 15.08 -3.12 1.78
C VAL A 20 16.37 -2.30 1.83
N LEU A 21 17.50 -2.86 1.39
CA LEU A 21 18.77 -2.14 1.33
C LEU A 21 18.71 -0.97 0.33
N LEU A 22 18.15 -1.18 -0.85
CA LEU A 22 17.91 -0.12 -1.83
C LEU A 22 16.93 0.94 -1.29
N PHE A 23 15.87 0.51 -0.61
CA PHE A 23 14.91 1.41 0.02
C PHE A 23 15.57 2.23 1.14
N VAL A 24 16.35 1.59 2.02
CA VAL A 24 17.12 2.28 3.08
C VAL A 24 18.17 3.22 2.47
N PHE A 25 18.84 2.81 1.40
CA PHE A 25 19.82 3.65 0.71
C PHE A 25 19.18 4.88 0.05
N LEU A 26 18.04 4.68 -0.64
CA LEU A 26 17.25 5.77 -1.22
C LEU A 26 16.64 6.69 -0.16
N LEU A 27 16.17 6.12 0.95
CA LEU A 27 15.67 6.88 2.08
C LEU A 27 16.76 7.64 2.82
N ARG A 28 18.00 7.11 2.90
CA ARG A 28 19.08 7.76 3.66
C ARG A 28 19.43 9.14 3.14
N GLY A 29 19.36 9.37 1.83
CA GLY A 29 19.46 10.69 1.22
C GLY A 29 18.28 11.59 1.61
N HIS A 30 17.06 11.11 1.45
CA HIS A 30 15.85 11.84 1.77
C HIS A 30 15.62 12.03 3.27
N PHE A 31 16.03 11.09 4.11
CA PHE A 31 15.93 11.23 5.57
C PHE A 31 16.86 12.32 6.11
N ARG A 32 18.08 12.44 5.60
CA ARG A 32 19.00 13.48 6.01
C ARG A 32 18.48 14.89 5.67
N GLU A 33 17.94 15.06 4.47
CA GLU A 33 17.31 16.34 4.08
C GLU A 33 16.05 16.62 4.90
N ARG A 34 15.21 15.61 5.18
CA ARG A 34 13.99 15.77 5.97
C ARG A 34 14.26 16.01 7.45
N ILE A 35 15.28 15.38 8.03
CA ILE A 35 15.69 15.65 9.42
C ILE A 35 16.28 17.06 9.52
N ALA A 36 17.03 17.52 8.52
CA ALA A 36 17.52 18.91 8.47
C ALA A 36 16.37 19.92 8.34
N LEU A 37 15.34 19.60 7.54
CA LEU A 37 14.10 20.38 7.44
C LEU A 37 13.30 20.36 8.75
N CYS A 38 13.24 19.21 9.45
CA CYS A 38 12.59 19.14 10.76
C CYS A 38 13.32 19.94 11.85
N LYS A 39 14.65 20.05 11.80
CA LYS A 39 15.43 20.88 12.73
C LYS A 39 15.21 22.39 12.55
N GLY A 40 14.84 22.83 11.35
CA GLY A 40 14.48 24.22 11.05
C GLY A 40 13.01 24.56 11.32
N TYR A 41 12.20 23.57 11.66
CA TYR A 41 10.77 23.75 11.91
C TYR A 41 10.57 24.35 13.30
N LYS A 42 10.30 25.64 13.36
CA LYS A 42 9.62 26.24 14.52
C LYS A 42 8.22 25.63 14.51
N PHE A 43 7.95 24.74 15.45
CA PHE A 43 6.60 24.24 15.72
C PHE A 43 5.71 25.47 15.95
N ASP A 44 5.10 25.95 14.89
CA ASP A 44 4.00 26.88 15.03
C ASP A 44 2.98 26.13 15.87
N LYS A 45 2.45 26.76 16.92
CA LYS A 45 1.59 26.15 17.97
C LYS A 45 0.24 25.68 17.41
N THR A 46 0.22 25.12 16.21
CA THR A 46 -0.97 24.56 15.59
C THR A 46 -1.29 23.21 16.20
N VAL A 47 -2.47 23.08 16.76
CA VAL A 47 -3.02 21.85 17.35
C VAL A 47 -3.20 20.74 16.29
N VAL A 48 -3.28 21.10 15.02
CA VAL A 48 -3.58 20.20 13.88
C VAL A 48 -2.69 18.96 13.79
N PRO A 49 -1.34 19.03 13.90
CA PRO A 49 -0.50 17.84 13.87
C PRO A 49 -0.78 16.85 15.00
N PHE A 50 -1.11 17.36 16.19
CA PHE A 50 -1.42 16.53 17.35
C PHE A 50 -2.78 15.84 17.21
N VAL A 51 -3.78 16.57 16.70
CA VAL A 51 -5.09 15.98 16.38
C VAL A 51 -4.96 14.93 15.31
N PHE A 52 -4.22 15.18 14.23
CA PHE A 52 -3.93 14.18 13.20
C PHE A 52 -3.28 12.93 13.78
N LEU A 53 -2.24 13.09 14.60
CA LEU A 53 -1.57 11.95 15.24
C LEU A 53 -2.54 11.18 16.15
N GLY A 54 -3.38 11.88 16.92
CA GLY A 54 -4.42 11.28 17.77
C GLY A 54 -5.41 10.44 16.96
N VAL A 55 -5.88 10.95 15.81
CA VAL A 55 -6.78 10.21 14.92
C VAL A 55 -6.10 8.97 14.34
N VAL A 56 -4.83 9.07 13.92
CA VAL A 56 -4.07 7.91 13.40
C VAL A 56 -3.88 6.85 14.48
N LEU A 57 -3.54 7.25 15.71
CA LEU A 57 -3.42 6.31 16.84
C LEU A 57 -4.76 5.64 17.17
N LEU A 58 -5.86 6.40 17.11
CA LEU A 58 -7.19 5.83 17.28
C LEU A 58 -7.52 4.78 16.22
N GLN A 59 -7.18 5.05 14.95
CA GLN A 59 -7.35 4.08 13.86
C GLN A 59 -6.48 2.84 14.05
N MET A 60 -5.22 3.00 14.47
CA MET A 60 -4.34 1.87 14.77
C MET A 60 -4.91 1.01 15.91
N LEU A 61 -5.40 1.65 16.97
CA LEU A 61 -6.04 0.97 18.09
C LEU A 61 -7.32 0.25 17.64
N PHE A 62 -8.13 0.90 16.80
CA PHE A 62 -9.34 0.31 16.24
C PHE A 62 -9.02 -0.95 15.45
N ILE A 63 -8.06 -0.90 14.52
CA ILE A 63 -7.60 -2.06 13.72
C ILE A 63 -7.12 -3.20 14.64
N PHE A 64 -6.42 -2.87 15.72
CA PHE A 64 -5.86 -3.87 16.61
C PHE A 64 -6.92 -4.51 17.52
N CYS A 65 -7.94 -3.75 17.93
CA CYS A 65 -8.99 -4.22 18.82
C CYS A 65 -10.19 -4.83 18.10
N THR A 66 -10.42 -4.50 16.83
CA THR A 66 -11.52 -5.07 16.07
C THR A 66 -11.11 -6.38 15.44
N LEU A 67 -11.85 -7.45 15.79
CA LEU A 67 -11.75 -8.69 15.03
C LEU A 67 -12.29 -8.44 13.62
N PRO A 68 -11.58 -8.84 12.57
CA PRO A 68 -12.11 -8.72 11.22
C PRO A 68 -13.39 -9.54 11.12
N PHE A 69 -14.47 -8.89 10.68
CA PHE A 69 -15.81 -9.49 10.58
C PHE A 69 -15.87 -10.72 9.66
N PHE A 70 -14.90 -10.87 8.75
CA PHE A 70 -14.84 -11.92 7.73
C PHE A 70 -13.50 -12.65 7.75
N THR A 71 -13.21 -13.35 8.85
CA THR A 71 -12.04 -14.25 8.88
C THR A 71 -12.33 -15.59 8.22
N VAL A 72 -13.60 -16.02 8.21
CA VAL A 72 -14.01 -17.29 7.57
C VAL A 72 -14.38 -17.02 6.12
N GLY A 73 -13.69 -17.67 5.19
CA GLY A 73 -13.91 -17.52 3.76
C GLY A 73 -13.15 -16.37 3.11
N ASP A 74 -12.25 -15.68 3.83
CA ASP A 74 -11.33 -14.73 3.22
C ASP A 74 -10.24 -15.45 2.44
N ILE A 75 -10.30 -15.33 1.12
CA ILE A 75 -9.40 -16.04 0.21
C ILE A 75 -7.91 -15.73 0.47
N THR A 76 -7.59 -14.54 0.97
CA THR A 76 -6.19 -14.16 1.25
C THR A 76 -5.68 -14.89 2.48
N LEU A 77 -6.46 -14.86 3.57
CA LEU A 77 -6.10 -15.54 4.81
C LEU A 77 -6.08 -17.07 4.64
N GLU A 78 -7.09 -17.64 3.98
CA GLU A 78 -7.17 -19.08 3.66
C GLU A 78 -5.98 -19.51 2.80
N THR A 79 -5.57 -18.68 1.83
CA THR A 79 -4.38 -18.94 1.00
C THR A 79 -3.11 -18.97 1.85
N VAL A 80 -2.93 -18.01 2.76
CA VAL A 80 -1.76 -17.98 3.66
C VAL A 80 -1.74 -19.22 4.56
N GLN A 81 -2.88 -19.58 5.13
CA GLN A 81 -3.00 -20.76 5.99
C GLN A 81 -2.72 -22.05 5.21
N SER A 82 -3.24 -22.15 3.97
CA SER A 82 -2.96 -23.32 3.12
C SER A 82 -1.47 -23.45 2.78
N PHE A 83 -0.77 -22.33 2.56
CA PHE A 83 0.67 -22.35 2.30
C PHE A 83 1.49 -22.80 3.52
N LEU A 84 1.01 -22.50 4.72
CA LEU A 84 1.65 -22.91 5.97
C LEU A 84 1.34 -24.38 6.33
N ALA A 85 0.13 -24.85 6.01
CA ALA A 85 -0.30 -26.21 6.30
C ALA A 85 0.25 -27.24 5.29
N GLU A 86 0.28 -26.86 4.02
CA GLU A 86 0.70 -27.73 2.94
C GLU A 86 2.16 -27.50 2.56
N ASP A 87 2.81 -28.54 2.01
CA ASP A 87 4.21 -28.44 1.57
C ASP A 87 4.35 -27.90 0.13
N GLY A 88 3.51 -26.93 -0.26
CA GLY A 88 3.50 -26.36 -1.60
C GLY A 88 2.68 -25.08 -1.71
N ILE A 89 3.13 -24.19 -2.58
CA ILE A 89 2.42 -22.94 -2.91
C ILE A 89 1.32 -23.29 -3.94
N TYR A 90 0.06 -22.96 -3.63
CA TYR A 90 -1.10 -23.24 -4.48
C TYR A 90 -1.27 -24.73 -4.87
N ARG A 91 -0.81 -25.66 -4.04
CA ARG A 91 -1.00 -27.07 -4.26
C ARG A 91 -2.46 -27.50 -4.08
N VAL A 92 -3.13 -26.87 -3.15
CA VAL A 92 -4.56 -27.02 -2.89
C VAL A 92 -5.30 -25.73 -3.16
N LEU A 93 -6.56 -25.83 -3.53
CA LEU A 93 -7.46 -24.69 -3.66
C LEU A 93 -7.75 -24.14 -2.25
N PRO A 94 -7.45 -22.86 -1.95
CA PRO A 94 -7.52 -22.35 -0.60
C PRO A 94 -8.88 -22.50 0.08
N LEU A 95 -9.97 -22.34 -0.66
CA LEU A 95 -11.32 -22.40 -0.11
C LEU A 95 -11.87 -23.82 0.07
N THR A 96 -11.40 -24.79 -0.69
CA THR A 96 -11.95 -26.16 -0.70
C THR A 96 -10.99 -27.19 -0.13
N GLY A 97 -9.70 -26.88 -0.01
CA GLY A 97 -8.65 -27.83 0.38
C GLY A 97 -8.41 -28.94 -0.64
N GLN A 98 -9.05 -28.91 -1.82
CA GLN A 98 -8.90 -29.92 -2.85
C GLN A 98 -7.64 -29.68 -3.67
N VAL A 99 -6.98 -30.75 -4.07
CA VAL A 99 -5.82 -30.67 -4.98
C VAL A 99 -6.27 -30.12 -6.32
N SER A 100 -5.57 -29.11 -6.83
CA SER A 100 -5.88 -28.53 -8.13
C SER A 100 -5.34 -29.42 -9.25
N GLU A 101 -6.22 -30.28 -9.84
CA GLU A 101 -5.86 -31.14 -10.95
C GLU A 101 -5.51 -30.37 -12.22
N GLN A 102 -6.09 -29.20 -12.42
CA GLN A 102 -5.89 -28.35 -13.61
C GLN A 102 -4.69 -27.40 -13.50
N GLY A 103 -3.92 -27.51 -12.42
CA GLY A 103 -2.83 -26.57 -12.13
C GLY A 103 -3.33 -25.21 -11.64
N VAL A 104 -2.39 -24.30 -11.39
CA VAL A 104 -2.66 -22.97 -10.83
C VAL A 104 -2.82 -21.97 -11.97
N PRO A 105 -3.92 -21.21 -12.03
CA PRO A 105 -4.05 -20.12 -13.00
C PRO A 105 -2.88 -19.15 -12.89
N LEU A 106 -2.33 -18.71 -14.03
CA LEU A 106 -1.15 -17.83 -14.13
C LEU A 106 -1.26 -16.59 -13.22
N ARG A 107 -2.47 -16.07 -13.03
CA ARG A 107 -2.74 -14.92 -12.15
C ARG A 107 -2.26 -15.13 -10.71
N TYR A 108 -2.37 -16.36 -10.17
CA TYR A 108 -1.94 -16.66 -8.80
C TYR A 108 -0.41 -16.76 -8.68
N GLY A 109 0.27 -17.16 -9.76
CA GLY A 109 1.74 -17.14 -9.81
C GLY A 109 2.35 -15.74 -9.75
N ILE A 110 1.57 -14.73 -10.16
CA ILE A 110 2.02 -13.32 -10.16
C ILE A 110 1.64 -12.61 -8.85
N LEU A 111 0.55 -13.06 -8.17
CA LEU A 111 0.11 -12.49 -6.89
C LEU A 111 1.09 -12.85 -5.77
N CYS A 112 1.86 -11.87 -5.31
CA CYS A 112 2.91 -12.10 -4.31
C CYS A 112 2.43 -11.92 -2.86
N LEU A 113 1.31 -11.23 -2.58
CA LEU A 113 0.91 -10.89 -1.21
C LEU A 113 0.73 -12.10 -0.29
N PRO A 114 -0.06 -13.14 -0.64
CA PRO A 114 -0.23 -14.29 0.25
C PRO A 114 1.09 -15.01 0.54
N THR A 115 1.98 -15.09 -0.46
CA THR A 115 3.31 -15.69 -0.30
C THR A 115 4.18 -14.88 0.65
N VAL A 116 4.16 -13.54 0.54
CA VAL A 116 4.89 -12.65 1.44
C VAL A 116 4.35 -12.78 2.87
N TYR A 117 3.04 -12.83 3.05
CA TYR A 117 2.43 -12.97 4.38
C TYR A 117 2.76 -14.32 5.02
N ALA A 118 2.69 -15.42 4.26
CA ALA A 118 3.11 -16.73 4.75
C ALA A 118 4.60 -16.77 5.15
N MET A 119 5.45 -16.13 4.34
CA MET A 119 6.88 -16.00 4.63
C MET A 119 7.13 -15.20 5.91
N LEU A 120 6.45 -14.05 6.09
CA LEU A 120 6.57 -13.24 7.30
C LEU A 120 6.08 -14.00 8.54
N SER A 121 4.96 -14.71 8.44
CA SER A 121 4.43 -15.59 9.50
C SER A 121 5.49 -16.63 9.91
N THR A 122 6.12 -17.29 8.93
CA THR A 122 7.15 -18.29 9.18
C THR A 122 8.43 -17.69 9.81
N ILE A 123 8.90 -16.54 9.30
CA ILE A 123 10.13 -15.90 9.78
C ILE A 123 9.98 -15.39 11.20
N PHE A 124 8.86 -14.74 11.51
CA PHE A 124 8.62 -14.14 12.82
C PHE A 124 7.98 -15.11 13.82
N GLY A 125 7.56 -16.30 13.40
CA GLY A 125 6.84 -17.24 14.25
C GLY A 125 5.48 -16.71 14.73
N ILE A 126 4.88 -15.78 13.99
CA ILE A 126 3.59 -15.17 14.32
C ILE A 126 2.49 -15.96 13.64
N GLU A 127 1.39 -16.23 14.34
CA GLU A 127 0.22 -16.87 13.76
C GLU A 127 -0.31 -16.06 12.56
N ALA A 128 -0.65 -16.78 11.47
CA ALA A 128 -1.07 -16.16 10.21
C ALA A 128 -2.26 -15.19 10.39
N GLN A 129 -3.24 -15.55 11.21
CA GLN A 129 -4.40 -14.72 11.49
C GLN A 129 -4.01 -13.41 12.18
N LEU A 130 -3.19 -13.50 13.24
CA LEU A 130 -2.71 -12.31 13.95
C LEU A 130 -1.88 -11.40 13.03
N LEU A 131 -0.99 -12.01 12.22
CA LEU A 131 -0.15 -11.26 11.30
C LEU A 131 -0.99 -10.54 10.24
N VAL A 132 -1.85 -11.28 9.52
CA VAL A 132 -2.60 -10.76 8.37
C VAL A 132 -3.70 -9.80 8.79
N CYS A 133 -4.40 -10.10 9.89
CA CYS A 133 -5.58 -9.34 10.29
C CYS A 133 -5.27 -8.13 11.19
N HIS A 134 -4.13 -8.11 11.88
CA HIS A 134 -3.81 -7.04 12.82
C HIS A 134 -2.48 -6.34 12.49
N VAL A 135 -1.38 -7.09 12.37
CA VAL A 135 -0.05 -6.48 12.20
C VAL A 135 0.09 -5.82 10.82
N ILE A 136 -0.28 -6.54 9.76
CA ILE A 136 -0.18 -6.02 8.39
C ILE A 136 -1.07 -4.79 8.17
N PRO A 137 -2.36 -4.76 8.57
CA PRO A 137 -3.20 -3.57 8.38
C PRO A 137 -2.67 -2.32 9.10
N VAL A 138 -2.09 -2.46 10.30
CA VAL A 138 -1.45 -1.34 11.01
C VAL A 138 -0.24 -0.82 10.23
N ALA A 139 0.59 -1.71 9.69
CA ALA A 139 1.72 -1.32 8.86
C ALA A 139 1.25 -0.64 7.55
N ILE A 140 0.21 -1.18 6.90
CA ILE A 140 -0.40 -0.62 5.69
C ILE A 140 -1.00 0.75 5.96
N LEU A 141 -1.66 0.96 7.11
CA LEU A 141 -2.16 2.28 7.50
C LEU A 141 -1.01 3.31 7.58
N GLY A 142 0.11 2.94 8.19
CA GLY A 142 1.30 3.80 8.24
C GLY A 142 1.81 4.16 6.85
N ILE A 143 1.96 3.17 5.96
CA ILE A 143 2.42 3.38 4.58
C ILE A 143 1.40 4.21 3.78
N THR A 144 0.10 4.04 4.02
CA THR A 144 -0.96 4.85 3.43
C THR A 144 -0.76 6.33 3.75
N TYR A 145 -0.53 6.68 5.01
CA TYR A 145 -0.26 8.08 5.38
C TYR A 145 1.07 8.59 4.82
N MET A 146 2.08 7.75 4.67
CA MET A 146 3.32 8.14 3.98
C MET A 146 3.06 8.49 2.51
N SER A 147 2.23 7.71 1.80
CA SER A 147 1.83 7.98 0.42
C SER A 147 1.04 9.29 0.29
N HIS A 148 0.08 9.54 1.20
CA HIS A 148 -0.67 10.80 1.23
C HIS A 148 0.19 11.99 1.65
N CYS A 149 1.18 11.79 2.52
CA CYS A 149 2.16 12.82 2.88
C CYS A 149 3.03 13.21 1.67
N TYR A 150 3.44 12.24 0.86
CA TYR A 150 4.11 12.50 -0.42
C TYR A 150 3.21 13.31 -1.36
N LEU A 151 1.98 12.86 -1.57
CA LEU A 151 1.00 13.56 -2.40
C LEU A 151 0.75 14.98 -1.92
N SER A 152 0.58 15.19 -0.62
CA SER A 152 0.39 16.54 -0.04
C SER A 152 1.60 17.45 -0.28
N GLY A 153 2.81 16.89 -0.26
CA GLY A 153 4.04 17.61 -0.59
C GLY A 153 4.07 18.10 -2.04
N VAL A 154 3.60 17.25 -2.96
CA VAL A 154 3.50 17.58 -4.39
C VAL A 154 2.42 18.64 -4.64
N LEU A 155 1.26 18.52 -3.98
CA LEU A 155 0.12 19.43 -4.19
C LEU A 155 0.33 20.83 -3.59
N PHE A 156 0.90 20.91 -2.40
CA PHE A 156 0.99 22.17 -1.64
C PHE A 156 2.42 22.73 -1.55
N GLY A 157 3.39 21.96 -2.02
CA GLY A 157 4.81 22.28 -1.86
C GLY A 157 5.36 21.90 -0.47
N GLU A 158 6.66 21.62 -0.42
CA GLU A 158 7.30 21.10 0.80
C GLU A 158 7.26 22.06 1.99
N LYS A 159 7.21 23.37 1.75
CA LYS A 159 7.21 24.41 2.80
C LYS A 159 5.83 24.71 3.39
N ALA A 160 4.75 24.26 2.77
CA ALA A 160 3.38 24.56 3.20
C ALA A 160 2.86 23.56 4.26
N TYR A 161 3.57 23.43 5.38
CA TYR A 161 3.29 22.41 6.42
C TYR A 161 1.85 22.46 6.94
N GLY A 162 1.31 23.65 7.21
CA GLY A 162 -0.07 23.80 7.70
C GLY A 162 -1.10 23.20 6.73
N LYS A 163 -1.02 23.53 5.43
CA LYS A 163 -1.90 22.96 4.40
C LYS A 163 -1.76 21.44 4.28
N ARG A 164 -0.53 20.94 4.38
CA ARG A 164 -0.23 19.49 4.32
C ARG A 164 -0.85 18.75 5.50
N PHE A 165 -0.70 19.26 6.72
CA PHE A 165 -1.31 18.65 7.90
C PHE A 165 -2.84 18.72 7.87
N MET A 166 -3.42 19.82 7.39
CA MET A 166 -4.87 19.93 7.19
C MET A 166 -5.36 18.90 6.16
N PHE A 167 -4.64 18.69 5.06
CA PHE A 167 -4.94 17.65 4.09
C PHE A 167 -4.89 16.26 4.71
N LEU A 168 -3.82 15.93 5.46
CA LEU A 168 -3.68 14.64 6.12
C LEU A 168 -4.75 14.42 7.18
N LEU A 169 -5.11 15.45 7.94
CA LEU A 169 -6.22 15.39 8.90
C LEU A 169 -7.55 15.13 8.17
N ALA A 170 -7.83 15.86 7.07
CA ALA A 170 -9.05 15.63 6.29
C ALA A 170 -9.12 14.20 5.76
N VAL A 171 -8.03 13.67 5.21
CA VAL A 171 -7.94 12.28 4.75
C VAL A 171 -8.19 11.30 5.90
N SER A 172 -7.59 11.53 7.07
CA SER A 172 -7.76 10.64 8.23
C SER A 172 -9.21 10.64 8.75
N LEU A 173 -9.87 11.79 8.76
CA LEU A 173 -11.28 11.91 9.12
C LEU A 173 -12.18 11.23 8.08
N ILE A 174 -11.90 11.40 6.77
CA ILE A 174 -12.63 10.69 5.71
C ILE A 174 -12.53 9.18 5.94
N PHE A 175 -11.34 8.63 6.21
CA PHE A 175 -11.20 7.20 6.46
C PHE A 175 -11.99 6.74 7.70
N LEU A 176 -12.04 7.55 8.76
CA LEU A 176 -12.79 7.22 9.95
C LEU A 176 -14.32 7.27 9.73
N PHE A 177 -14.81 8.32 9.04
CA PHE A 177 -16.24 8.51 8.85
C PHE A 177 -16.86 7.68 7.71
N THR A 178 -16.05 7.16 6.78
CA THR A 178 -16.54 6.31 5.70
C THR A 178 -16.46 4.81 6.03
N ASP A 179 -16.23 4.45 7.27
CA ASP A 179 -16.14 3.06 7.73
C ASP A 179 -17.44 2.26 7.54
N THR A 180 -18.58 2.92 7.50
CA THR A 180 -19.89 2.27 7.34
C THR A 180 -20.18 1.71 5.95
N GLY A 181 -19.41 2.07 4.96
CA GLY A 181 -19.60 1.62 3.57
C GLY A 181 -18.64 0.51 3.18
N ILE A 182 -19.11 -0.73 2.97
CA ILE A 182 -18.30 -1.93 2.64
C ILE A 182 -17.34 -1.70 1.45
N PHE A 183 -17.71 -0.84 0.50
CA PHE A 183 -16.89 -0.50 -0.66
C PHE A 183 -16.07 0.78 -0.47
N SER A 184 -16.14 1.40 0.70
CA SER A 184 -15.41 2.64 0.96
C SER A 184 -13.94 2.37 1.25
N ASN A 185 -13.13 3.39 1.03
CA ASN A 185 -11.72 3.35 1.39
C ASN A 185 -11.49 3.31 2.92
N GLY A 186 -12.40 3.91 3.70
CA GLY A 186 -12.37 3.86 5.16
C GLY A 186 -12.58 2.44 5.68
N TYR A 187 -13.64 1.77 5.19
CA TYR A 187 -13.86 0.36 5.51
C TYR A 187 -12.67 -0.50 5.08
N GLY A 188 -12.17 -0.29 3.86
CA GLY A 188 -11.02 -1.03 3.34
C GLY A 188 -9.80 -0.94 4.25
N ILE A 189 -9.44 0.25 4.74
CA ILE A 189 -8.23 0.42 5.58
C ILE A 189 -8.44 -0.09 7.01
N LEU A 190 -9.63 0.07 7.58
CA LEU A 190 -9.90 -0.27 8.97
C LEU A 190 -10.22 -1.75 9.19
N HIS A 191 -10.82 -2.44 8.21
CA HIS A 191 -11.25 -3.83 8.35
C HIS A 191 -10.53 -4.82 7.43
N SER A 192 -10.01 -4.36 6.31
CA SER A 192 -9.39 -5.22 5.28
C SER A 192 -8.11 -4.61 4.68
N GLY A 193 -7.31 -3.96 5.51
CA GLY A 193 -6.05 -3.31 5.12
C GLY A 193 -5.03 -4.25 4.47
N TYR A 194 -5.14 -5.56 4.68
CA TYR A 194 -4.28 -6.59 4.09
C TYR A 194 -4.65 -6.95 2.64
N LEU A 195 -5.83 -6.53 2.14
CA LEU A 195 -6.25 -6.85 0.78
C LEU A 195 -5.48 -6.04 -0.26
N GLY A 196 -5.12 -6.69 -1.35
CA GLY A 196 -4.41 -6.06 -2.47
C GLY A 196 -5.19 -4.89 -3.10
N THR A 197 -6.52 -4.93 -3.09
CA THR A 197 -7.38 -3.83 -3.53
C THR A 197 -7.22 -2.59 -2.66
N THR A 198 -7.19 -2.77 -1.35
CA THR A 198 -7.00 -1.69 -0.37
C THR A 198 -5.61 -1.07 -0.51
N ILE A 199 -4.56 -1.90 -0.56
CA ILE A 199 -3.17 -1.45 -0.75
C ILE A 199 -3.03 -0.65 -2.04
N ARG A 200 -3.60 -1.13 -3.15
CA ARG A 200 -3.59 -0.42 -4.42
C ARG A 200 -4.27 0.94 -4.31
N ASN A 201 -5.50 0.97 -3.81
CA ASN A 201 -6.30 2.20 -3.79
C ASN A 201 -5.71 3.27 -2.86
N LEU A 202 -5.17 2.87 -1.72
CA LEU A 202 -4.76 3.81 -0.67
C LEU A 202 -3.28 4.14 -0.70
N ILE A 203 -2.44 3.31 -1.31
CA ILE A 203 -1.00 3.54 -1.39
C ILE A 203 -0.58 3.83 -2.82
N LEU A 204 -0.86 2.90 -3.76
CA LEU A 204 -0.31 3.00 -5.10
C LEU A 204 -0.97 4.11 -5.92
N VAL A 205 -2.29 4.26 -5.83
CA VAL A 205 -3.03 5.30 -6.58
C VAL A 205 -2.61 6.71 -6.16
N PRO A 206 -2.61 7.10 -4.87
CA PRO A 206 -2.15 8.42 -4.46
C PRO A 206 -0.66 8.66 -4.79
N TYR A 207 0.18 7.65 -4.63
CA TYR A 207 1.59 7.75 -4.98
C TYR A 207 1.80 7.92 -6.49
N LEU A 208 1.08 7.13 -7.31
CA LEU A 208 1.09 7.23 -8.76
C LEU A 208 0.69 8.63 -9.22
N PHE A 209 -0.41 9.16 -8.65
CA PHE A 209 -0.88 10.49 -8.97
C PHE A 209 0.17 11.56 -8.63
N GLY A 210 0.77 11.51 -7.45
CA GLY A 210 1.87 12.40 -7.07
C GLY A 210 3.08 12.28 -8.00
N ALA A 211 3.49 11.06 -8.35
CA ALA A 211 4.63 10.81 -9.23
C ALA A 211 4.40 11.33 -10.66
N THR A 212 3.17 11.24 -11.17
CA THR A 212 2.79 11.78 -12.49
C THR A 212 2.73 13.31 -12.50
N LEU A 213 2.25 13.94 -11.43
CA LEU A 213 2.29 15.40 -11.26
C LEU A 213 3.74 15.94 -11.26
N GLU A 214 4.67 15.21 -10.61
CA GLU A 214 6.10 15.54 -10.64
C GLU A 214 6.78 15.17 -11.97
N LYS A 215 6.04 14.59 -12.93
CA LYS A 215 6.57 14.10 -14.22
C LYS A 215 7.67 13.03 -14.06
N ARG A 216 7.65 12.28 -12.96
CA ARG A 216 8.57 11.16 -12.67
C ARG A 216 8.01 9.85 -13.22
N TRP A 217 7.95 9.74 -14.53
CA TRP A 217 7.28 8.63 -15.24
C TRP A 217 7.79 7.24 -14.88
N TRP A 218 9.06 7.09 -14.59
CA TRP A 218 9.63 5.81 -14.16
C TRP A 218 9.01 5.30 -12.84
N LYS A 219 8.70 6.21 -11.88
CA LYS A 219 8.02 5.85 -10.64
C LYS A 219 6.57 5.42 -10.91
N ALA A 220 5.92 6.07 -11.86
CA ALA A 220 4.57 5.71 -12.29
C ALA A 220 4.53 4.29 -12.89
N VAL A 221 5.51 3.96 -13.74
CA VAL A 221 5.65 2.59 -14.29
C VAL A 221 5.88 1.57 -13.19
N LEU A 222 6.76 1.85 -12.21
CA LEU A 222 6.96 0.95 -11.06
C LEU A 222 5.68 0.74 -10.24
N CYS A 223 4.85 1.79 -10.08
CA CYS A 223 3.55 1.64 -9.41
C CYS A 223 2.61 0.69 -10.15
N ILE A 224 2.59 0.73 -11.49
CA ILE A 224 1.76 -0.17 -12.29
C ILE A 224 2.26 -1.62 -12.16
N LEU A 225 3.57 -1.83 -12.21
CA LEU A 225 4.16 -3.15 -11.98
C LEU A 225 3.84 -3.67 -10.58
N ALA A 226 3.95 -2.82 -9.55
CA ALA A 226 3.57 -3.17 -8.19
C ALA A 226 2.06 -3.51 -8.10
N ALA A 227 1.19 -2.73 -8.75
CA ALA A 227 -0.25 -3.02 -8.80
C ALA A 227 -0.54 -4.36 -9.47
N ALA A 228 0.21 -4.74 -10.49
CA ALA A 228 0.12 -6.04 -11.14
C ALA A 228 0.45 -7.19 -10.18
N CYS A 229 1.51 -7.05 -9.39
CA CYS A 229 1.94 -8.07 -8.42
C CYS A 229 1.00 -8.18 -7.20
N ILE A 230 0.32 -7.09 -6.85
CA ILE A 230 -0.56 -7.02 -5.68
C ILE A 230 -1.99 -7.43 -6.04
N ASN A 231 -2.48 -7.00 -7.20
CA ASN A 231 -3.85 -7.25 -7.63
C ASN A 231 -3.91 -7.38 -9.15
N TRP A 232 -3.62 -8.59 -9.65
CA TRP A 232 -3.71 -8.92 -11.05
C TRP A 232 -5.16 -9.09 -11.49
N THR A 233 -5.89 -7.99 -11.56
CA THR A 233 -7.21 -7.94 -12.17
C THR A 233 -7.24 -6.85 -13.24
N LEU A 234 -8.06 -7.03 -14.28
CA LEU A 234 -8.24 -6.02 -15.31
C LEU A 234 -8.63 -4.66 -14.68
N TRP A 235 -9.51 -4.68 -13.69
CA TRP A 235 -9.91 -3.51 -12.92
C TRP A 235 -8.79 -2.98 -12.02
N GLY A 236 -7.96 -3.88 -11.47
CA GLY A 236 -6.86 -3.52 -10.56
C GLY A 236 -5.76 -2.73 -11.24
N MET A 237 -5.20 -3.28 -12.30
CA MET A 237 -4.19 -2.59 -13.12
C MET A 237 -4.80 -1.47 -13.95
N GLY A 238 -6.02 -1.68 -14.48
CA GLY A 238 -6.68 -0.76 -15.40
C GLY A 238 -6.81 0.65 -14.81
N ILE A 239 -7.16 0.78 -13.54
CA ILE A 239 -7.23 2.09 -12.86
C ILE A 239 -5.87 2.81 -12.90
N CYS A 240 -4.78 2.12 -12.58
CA CYS A 240 -3.45 2.72 -12.60
C CYS A 240 -3.01 3.11 -14.01
N VAL A 241 -3.34 2.27 -15.00
CA VAL A 241 -3.04 2.56 -16.42
C VAL A 241 -3.86 3.75 -16.92
N VAL A 242 -5.15 3.83 -16.59
CA VAL A 242 -6.02 4.96 -16.97
C VAL A 242 -5.51 6.27 -16.38
N ILE A 243 -5.10 6.26 -15.10
CA ILE A 243 -4.50 7.45 -14.46
C ILE A 243 -3.22 7.85 -15.20
N LEU A 244 -2.33 6.90 -15.50
CA LEU A 244 -1.10 7.19 -16.23
C LEU A 244 -1.38 7.79 -17.61
N ILE A 245 -2.26 7.19 -18.39
CA ILE A 245 -2.63 7.68 -19.72
C ILE A 245 -3.28 9.07 -19.63
N GLY A 246 -4.22 9.28 -18.72
CA GLY A 246 -4.86 10.57 -18.48
C GLY A 246 -3.84 11.67 -18.16
N MET A 247 -2.90 11.38 -17.28
CA MET A 247 -1.84 12.33 -16.90
C MET A 247 -0.83 12.58 -18.03
N LEU A 248 -0.53 11.57 -18.85
CA LEU A 248 0.28 11.75 -20.07
C LEU A 248 -0.41 12.66 -21.08
N LEU A 249 -1.72 12.45 -21.33
CA LEU A 249 -2.49 13.28 -22.23
C LEU A 249 -2.57 14.73 -21.74
N LEU A 250 -2.79 14.93 -20.42
CA LEU A 250 -2.74 16.27 -19.81
C LEU A 250 -1.38 16.93 -20.00
N SER A 251 -0.28 16.21 -19.77
CA SER A 251 1.07 16.74 -19.97
C SER A 251 1.35 17.15 -21.41
N ILE A 252 0.85 16.38 -22.39
CA ILE A 252 0.95 16.71 -23.80
C ILE A 252 0.06 17.93 -24.14
N ALA A 253 -1.14 18.01 -23.58
CA ALA A 253 -2.03 19.15 -23.77
C ALA A 253 -1.45 20.46 -23.20
N GLU A 254 -0.81 20.41 -22.03
CA GLU A 254 -0.08 21.55 -21.44
C GLU A 254 1.04 22.06 -22.35
N GLN A 255 1.74 21.16 -23.04
CA GLN A 255 2.81 21.55 -23.96
C GLN A 255 2.27 22.23 -25.23
N LYS A 256 1.09 21.81 -25.70
CA LYS A 256 0.49 22.34 -26.94
C LYS A 256 -0.35 23.60 -26.71
N CYS A 257 -0.88 23.81 -25.49
CA CYS A 257 -1.76 24.92 -25.19
C CYS A 257 -1.29 25.71 -23.95
N PRO A 258 -0.52 26.80 -24.13
CA PRO A 258 0.06 27.58 -23.01
C PRO A 258 -1.00 28.22 -22.09
N ARG A 259 -2.25 28.37 -22.55
CA ARG A 259 -3.36 28.85 -21.72
C ARG A 259 -3.75 27.85 -20.62
N LEU A 260 -3.70 26.55 -20.89
CA LEU A 260 -3.94 25.50 -19.88
C LEU A 260 -2.89 25.50 -18.77
N ARG A 261 -1.66 25.86 -19.10
CA ARG A 261 -0.57 25.96 -18.14
C ARG A 261 -0.81 27.01 -17.06
N ASN A 262 -1.43 28.13 -17.42
CA ASN A 262 -1.74 29.21 -16.48
C ASN A 262 -2.97 28.94 -15.59
N CYS A 263 -3.83 27.99 -15.97
CA CYS A 263 -4.99 27.58 -15.15
C CYS A 263 -4.66 26.51 -14.11
N LEU A 264 -3.54 25.81 -14.28
CA LEU A 264 -3.12 24.68 -13.43
C LEU A 264 -1.98 25.03 -12.45
N GLN A 265 -1.45 26.24 -12.54
CA GLN A 265 -0.54 26.86 -11.56
C GLN A 265 -1.31 27.73 -10.56
#